data_3b5dc4c54daf2e896888d179331dd96f
#
_entry.id   3b5dc4c54daf2e896888d179331dd96f
#
_cell.length_a   1.000
_cell.length_b   1.000
_cell.length_c   1.000
_cell.angle_alpha   90.00
_cell.angle_beta   90.00
_cell.angle_gamma   90.00
#
_symmetry.space_group_name_H-M   'P 1'
#
loop_
_entity.id
_entity.type
_entity.pdbx_description
1 polymer ?
#
loop_
_entity_poly.entity_id
_entity_poly.type
_entity_poly.pdbx_seq_one_letter_code
_entity_poly.pdbx_strand_id
1 'polypeptide(L)'
;MTSVAQAKQMNANQSANEPALLQEWSGPYDGVPPWDQVKVSQFPAAFQAAMDASKAEFEAMLAKPEAITFENTITASELSGEKIGRLFSIWGVHSSNLSNPEVRKIQAEWEPKLSAFFSELSLDARYFQRVKYLYDQRINLGLDAKQMRLLERTYDGLVRNGAMLDAAQKAQVISIETDLAKKFSAFSEKVLADEESFILITQEADLAGLPESFVASLQAAAKAKGQNGWAVVNTRSAVQPFLENSTRRDLREKVWQAFTKRGDNKDANDTNATIAEILKLRQQRAEILGFATHAHYRMADTMAQDPNKAMDLMMKVWPAAAARVREEVADMQAIANADNITIAPWDYRFYAEKVRKAKYELDQEAVKPYFQLDNMVAAMFDAAGKLYGMSFTENTGTVPVFEPKVRTFEVRRDGKVIG
;
A
#
# COMPACT_ATOMS: atom_id res chain seq x y z
N MET A 1 7.36 47.73 6.24
CA MET A 1 6.45 47.13 5.23
C MET A 1 7.31 46.63 4.07
N THR A 2 7.74 45.38 4.10
CA THR A 2 8.38 44.74 2.97
C THR A 2 7.29 44.50 1.92
N SER A 3 7.45 44.99 0.69
CA SER A 3 6.42 44.93 -0.34
C SER A 3 6.16 43.46 -0.73
N VAL A 4 4.92 43.12 -1.09
CA VAL A 4 4.51 41.82 -1.60
C VAL A 4 5.41 41.35 -2.77
N ALA A 5 5.99 42.31 -3.53
CA ALA A 5 6.96 42.07 -4.57
C ALA A 5 8.32 41.56 -4.05
N GLN A 6 8.79 42.07 -2.89
CA GLN A 6 10.04 41.59 -2.26
C GLN A 6 9.86 40.21 -1.65
N ALA A 7 8.71 39.91 -1.07
CA ALA A 7 8.39 38.55 -0.59
C ALA A 7 8.30 37.54 -1.73
N LYS A 8 7.68 37.90 -2.87
CA LYS A 8 7.66 37.07 -4.10
C LYS A 8 9.07 36.88 -4.70
N GLN A 9 9.93 37.88 -4.64
CA GLN A 9 11.28 37.81 -5.19
C GLN A 9 12.24 37.02 -4.29
N MET A 10 12.04 37.06 -2.96
CA MET A 10 12.76 36.18 -2.02
C MET A 10 12.30 34.71 -2.18
N ASN A 11 11.03 34.45 -2.37
CA ASN A 11 10.51 33.11 -2.68
C ASN A 11 11.02 32.60 -4.04
N ALA A 12 11.08 33.43 -5.08
CA ALA A 12 11.59 33.05 -6.39
C ALA A 12 13.08 32.70 -6.39
N ASN A 13 13.90 33.37 -5.56
CA ASN A 13 15.32 33.05 -5.41
C ASN A 13 15.58 31.80 -4.54
N GLN A 14 14.68 31.45 -3.63
CA GLN A 14 14.76 30.21 -2.87
C GLN A 14 14.33 29.00 -3.72
N SER A 15 13.40 29.18 -4.65
CA SER A 15 12.94 28.10 -5.55
C SER A 15 13.98 27.67 -6.60
N ALA A 16 14.92 28.56 -6.97
CA ALA A 16 15.95 28.25 -7.98
C ALA A 16 17.00 27.22 -7.50
N ASN A 17 17.15 27.01 -6.20
CA ASN A 17 18.06 26.03 -5.60
C ASN A 17 17.35 24.82 -4.98
N GLU A 18 16.02 24.79 -5.04
CA GLU A 18 15.25 23.70 -4.45
C GLU A 18 15.25 22.48 -5.38
N PRO A 19 15.44 21.25 -4.85
CA PRO A 19 15.33 20.04 -5.65
C PRO A 19 14.00 20.00 -6.41
N ALA A 20 14.04 19.65 -7.71
CA ALA A 20 12.86 19.63 -8.58
C ALA A 20 11.69 18.81 -7.99
N LEU A 21 11.98 17.75 -7.22
CA LEU A 21 11.00 16.90 -6.55
C LEU A 21 10.22 17.60 -5.41
N LEU A 22 10.69 18.75 -4.93
CA LEU A 22 10.06 19.50 -3.83
C LEU A 22 9.31 20.75 -4.32
N GLN A 23 9.54 21.14 -5.58
CA GLN A 23 8.88 22.32 -6.15
C GLN A 23 7.37 22.13 -6.26
N GLU A 24 6.63 23.24 -6.25
CA GLU A 24 5.21 23.23 -6.53
C GLU A 24 4.97 22.69 -7.96
N TRP A 25 3.98 21.83 -8.08
CA TRP A 25 3.60 21.32 -9.38
C TRP A 25 2.95 22.43 -10.19
N SER A 26 3.29 22.50 -11.46
CA SER A 26 2.79 23.50 -12.38
C SER A 26 2.12 22.85 -13.59
N GLY A 27 1.47 23.67 -14.43
CA GLY A 27 0.79 23.19 -15.62
C GLY A 27 -0.73 23.13 -15.47
N PRO A 28 -1.43 22.35 -16.30
CA PRO A 28 -2.89 22.24 -16.27
C PRO A 28 -3.37 21.53 -14.98
N TYR A 29 -4.67 21.64 -14.70
CA TYR A 29 -5.36 20.94 -13.60
C TYR A 29 -4.80 21.29 -12.19
N ASP A 30 -4.43 22.57 -11.99
CA ASP A 30 -3.81 23.10 -10.79
C ASP A 30 -2.44 22.46 -10.43
N GLY A 31 -1.80 21.82 -11.41
CA GLY A 31 -0.45 21.26 -11.33
C GLY A 31 -0.40 19.75 -11.56
N VAL A 32 0.65 19.33 -12.23
CA VAL A 32 0.93 17.92 -12.56
C VAL A 32 2.30 17.56 -12.06
N PRO A 33 2.51 16.37 -11.46
CA PRO A 33 3.85 15.92 -11.06
C PRO A 33 4.81 15.96 -12.26
N PRO A 34 6.06 16.45 -12.10
CA PRO A 34 7.03 16.59 -13.18
C PRO A 34 7.72 15.25 -13.51
N TRP A 35 6.94 14.27 -13.96
CA TRP A 35 7.41 12.90 -14.18
C TRP A 35 8.59 12.80 -15.16
N ASP A 36 8.67 13.69 -16.13
CA ASP A 36 9.76 13.79 -17.10
C ASP A 36 11.09 14.26 -16.50
N GLN A 37 11.07 14.84 -15.29
CA GLN A 37 12.24 15.35 -14.59
C GLN A 37 12.69 14.46 -13.44
N VAL A 38 11.92 13.43 -13.10
CA VAL A 38 12.19 12.55 -11.97
C VAL A 38 13.27 11.53 -12.30
N LYS A 39 14.34 11.51 -11.47
CA LYS A 39 15.38 10.49 -11.51
C LYS A 39 15.52 9.83 -10.15
N VAL A 40 15.65 8.51 -10.12
CA VAL A 40 15.76 7.73 -8.87
C VAL A 40 16.88 8.24 -7.97
N SER A 41 18.02 8.61 -8.56
CA SER A 41 19.18 9.13 -7.83
C SER A 41 18.95 10.47 -7.08
N GLN A 42 17.84 11.17 -7.35
CA GLN A 42 17.52 12.45 -6.68
C GLN A 42 16.84 12.24 -5.32
N PHE A 43 16.20 11.08 -5.09
CA PHE A 43 15.39 10.86 -3.88
C PHE A 43 16.16 11.01 -2.56
N PRO A 44 17.39 10.50 -2.39
CA PRO A 44 18.12 10.67 -1.13
C PRO A 44 18.30 12.13 -0.72
N ALA A 45 18.73 12.97 -1.65
CA ALA A 45 18.90 14.41 -1.40
C ALA A 45 17.55 15.12 -1.18
N ALA A 46 16.52 14.72 -1.92
CA ALA A 46 15.18 15.27 -1.79
C ALA A 46 14.54 14.89 -0.43
N PHE A 47 14.72 13.66 0.05
CA PHE A 47 14.26 13.26 1.40
C PHE A 47 14.92 14.11 2.48
N GLN A 48 16.25 14.27 2.43
CA GLN A 48 16.93 15.11 3.43
C GLN A 48 16.42 16.55 3.40
N ALA A 49 16.35 17.17 2.21
CA ALA A 49 15.86 18.54 2.08
C ALA A 49 14.39 18.70 2.53
N ALA A 50 13.54 17.71 2.24
CA ALA A 50 12.14 17.72 2.67
C ALA A 50 11.99 17.57 4.19
N MET A 51 12.78 16.71 4.81
CA MET A 51 12.82 16.57 6.27
C MET A 51 13.30 17.86 6.94
N ASP A 52 14.36 18.47 6.41
CA ASP A 52 14.90 19.73 6.95
C ASP A 52 13.87 20.87 6.82
N ALA A 53 13.19 20.98 5.67
CA ALA A 53 12.13 21.95 5.46
C ALA A 53 10.94 21.72 6.43
N SER A 54 10.46 20.49 6.55
CA SER A 54 9.36 20.15 7.46
C SER A 54 9.73 20.41 8.91
N LYS A 55 10.98 20.14 9.31
CA LYS A 55 11.47 20.47 10.65
C LYS A 55 11.51 21.97 10.89
N ALA A 56 11.96 22.75 9.90
CA ALA A 56 11.99 24.20 9.99
C ALA A 56 10.56 24.81 10.11
N GLU A 57 9.60 24.30 9.33
CA GLU A 57 8.20 24.70 9.43
C GLU A 57 7.61 24.39 10.80
N PHE A 58 7.89 23.20 11.33
CA PHE A 58 7.45 22.75 12.64
C PHE A 58 8.05 23.61 13.77
N GLU A 59 9.35 23.89 13.75
CA GLU A 59 10.01 24.78 14.71
C GLU A 59 9.48 26.21 14.63
N ALA A 60 9.26 26.74 13.43
CA ALA A 60 8.67 28.06 13.24
C ALA A 60 7.24 28.16 13.80
N MET A 61 6.44 27.10 13.67
CA MET A 61 5.12 27.01 14.28
C MET A 61 5.20 27.05 15.82
N LEU A 62 6.13 26.29 16.40
CA LEU A 62 6.31 26.21 17.86
C LEU A 62 6.90 27.48 18.47
N ALA A 63 7.73 28.19 17.72
CA ALA A 63 8.40 29.41 18.17
C ALA A 63 7.52 30.68 18.19
N LYS A 64 6.28 30.59 17.68
CA LYS A 64 5.35 31.73 17.66
C LYS A 64 5.05 32.23 19.07
N PRO A 65 5.28 33.53 19.36
CA PRO A 65 5.10 34.11 20.72
C PRO A 65 3.63 34.40 21.05
N GLU A 66 2.71 34.33 20.09
CA GLU A 66 1.30 34.60 20.28
C GLU A 66 0.63 33.54 21.15
N ALA A 67 -0.53 33.88 21.73
CA ALA A 67 -1.36 32.95 22.47
C ALA A 67 -1.68 31.71 21.61
N ILE A 68 -1.75 30.55 22.23
CA ILE A 68 -2.06 29.29 21.57
C ILE A 68 -3.52 29.32 21.07
N THR A 69 -3.72 29.15 19.77
CA THR A 69 -5.04 29.08 19.11
C THR A 69 -5.16 27.82 18.26
N PHE A 70 -6.39 27.48 17.87
CA PHE A 70 -6.65 26.39 16.95
C PHE A 70 -5.92 26.63 15.61
N GLU A 71 -5.94 27.87 15.09
CA GLU A 71 -5.35 28.25 13.81
C GLU A 71 -3.82 28.13 13.82
N ASN A 72 -3.14 28.63 14.88
CA ASN A 72 -1.68 28.62 14.91
C ASN A 72 -1.08 27.31 15.45
N THR A 73 -1.91 26.33 15.74
CA THR A 73 -1.48 25.01 16.22
C THR A 73 -2.05 23.88 15.35
N ILE A 74 -3.36 23.72 15.31
CA ILE A 74 -3.98 22.61 14.57
C ILE A 74 -3.99 22.88 13.06
N THR A 75 -4.55 24.03 12.64
CA THR A 75 -4.57 24.41 11.21
C THR A 75 -3.15 24.55 10.65
N ALA A 76 -2.25 25.15 11.41
CA ALA A 76 -0.86 25.29 10.99
C ALA A 76 -0.15 23.94 10.84
N SER A 77 -0.44 22.96 11.70
CA SER A 77 0.08 21.59 11.61
C SER A 77 -0.47 20.85 10.39
N GLU A 78 -1.78 20.97 10.12
CA GLU A 78 -2.43 20.33 8.97
C GLU A 78 -1.92 20.89 7.62
N LEU A 79 -1.60 22.17 7.57
CA LEU A 79 -1.06 22.85 6.38
C LEU A 79 0.47 22.74 6.24
N SER A 80 1.15 22.15 7.22
CA SER A 80 2.60 21.95 7.16
C SER A 80 2.97 20.69 6.36
N GLY A 81 4.20 20.61 5.87
CA GLY A 81 4.73 19.42 5.23
C GLY A 81 4.27 19.21 3.78
N GLU A 82 3.80 20.23 3.07
CA GLU A 82 3.41 20.11 1.66
C GLU A 82 4.54 19.59 0.78
N LYS A 83 5.79 20.03 1.02
CA LYS A 83 6.97 19.60 0.24
C LYS A 83 7.23 18.10 0.40
N ILE A 84 7.20 17.61 1.63
CA ILE A 84 7.40 16.18 1.89
C ILE A 84 6.19 15.37 1.37
N GLY A 85 5.00 15.91 1.42
CA GLY A 85 3.79 15.31 0.84
C GLY A 85 3.88 15.12 -0.67
N ARG A 86 4.33 16.15 -1.41
CA ARG A 86 4.58 16.06 -2.86
C ARG A 86 5.65 15.02 -3.18
N LEU A 87 6.74 15.02 -2.43
CA LEU A 87 7.80 14.02 -2.58
C LEU A 87 7.29 12.60 -2.37
N PHE A 88 6.49 12.35 -1.34
CA PHE A 88 5.90 11.04 -1.08
C PHE A 88 4.91 10.59 -2.15
N SER A 89 4.19 11.51 -2.77
CA SER A 89 3.30 11.18 -3.90
C SER A 89 4.10 10.61 -5.09
N ILE A 90 5.26 11.20 -5.40
CA ILE A 90 6.16 10.72 -6.46
C ILE A 90 6.86 9.43 -6.01
N TRP A 91 7.41 9.41 -4.79
CA TRP A 91 8.09 8.24 -4.24
C TRP A 91 7.19 7.01 -4.16
N GLY A 92 5.92 7.20 -3.79
CA GLY A 92 4.93 6.12 -3.71
C GLY A 92 4.77 5.38 -5.05
N VAL A 93 4.77 6.09 -6.17
CA VAL A 93 4.74 5.47 -7.50
C VAL A 93 6.04 4.72 -7.79
N HIS A 94 7.20 5.29 -7.47
CA HIS A 94 8.48 4.60 -7.69
C HIS A 94 8.62 3.35 -6.82
N SER A 95 8.27 3.41 -5.55
CA SER A 95 8.41 2.26 -4.64
C SER A 95 7.41 1.14 -4.93
N SER A 96 6.19 1.45 -5.42
CA SER A 96 5.14 0.45 -5.67
C SER A 96 5.04 -0.01 -7.13
N ASN A 97 5.11 0.92 -8.10
CA ASN A 97 4.85 0.61 -9.51
C ASN A 97 6.13 0.50 -10.35
N LEU A 98 7.17 1.27 -10.02
CA LEU A 98 8.43 1.35 -10.76
C LEU A 98 9.61 0.75 -9.96
N SER A 99 9.31 -0.14 -9.01
CA SER A 99 10.33 -0.74 -8.14
C SER A 99 11.40 -1.48 -8.95
N ASN A 100 12.65 -1.20 -8.62
CA ASN A 100 13.84 -1.83 -9.19
C ASN A 100 14.92 -1.93 -8.10
N PRO A 101 16.08 -2.57 -8.34
CA PRO A 101 17.12 -2.72 -7.31
C PRO A 101 17.63 -1.40 -6.72
N GLU A 102 17.70 -0.32 -7.50
CA GLU A 102 18.13 1.01 -7.02
C GLU A 102 17.08 1.62 -6.09
N VAL A 103 15.80 1.57 -6.49
CA VAL A 103 14.66 2.03 -5.64
C VAL A 103 14.62 1.25 -4.33
N ARG A 104 14.74 -0.08 -4.36
CA ARG A 104 14.73 -0.93 -3.16
C ARG A 104 15.90 -0.60 -2.22
N LYS A 105 17.07 -0.30 -2.76
CA LYS A 105 18.24 0.12 -1.97
C LYS A 105 17.96 1.44 -1.23
N ILE A 106 17.40 2.43 -1.94
CA ILE A 106 17.02 3.71 -1.33
C ILE A 106 15.93 3.48 -0.27
N GLN A 107 14.94 2.65 -0.56
CA GLN A 107 13.86 2.31 0.37
C GLN A 107 14.42 1.72 1.67
N ALA A 108 15.27 0.71 1.59
CA ALA A 108 15.89 0.07 2.77
C ALA A 108 16.72 1.07 3.61
N GLU A 109 17.38 2.05 2.95
CA GLU A 109 18.17 3.06 3.65
C GLU A 109 17.30 4.14 4.30
N TRP A 110 16.24 4.62 3.61
CA TRP A 110 15.51 5.83 4.01
C TRP A 110 14.25 5.56 4.83
N GLU A 111 13.58 4.43 4.69
CA GLU A 111 12.40 4.11 5.52
C GLU A 111 12.67 4.21 7.02
N PRO A 112 13.80 3.68 7.57
CA PRO A 112 14.09 3.84 8.98
C PRO A 112 14.35 5.30 9.39
N LYS A 113 15.02 6.10 8.54
CA LYS A 113 15.29 7.53 8.81
C LYS A 113 14.00 8.34 8.82
N LEU A 114 13.12 8.10 7.84
CA LEU A 114 11.81 8.75 7.74
C LEU A 114 10.91 8.38 8.91
N SER A 115 10.89 7.09 9.29
CA SER A 115 10.15 6.61 10.46
C SER A 115 10.61 7.29 11.75
N ALA A 116 11.92 7.39 11.97
CA ALA A 116 12.49 8.08 13.12
C ALA A 116 12.12 9.57 13.12
N PHE A 117 12.22 10.24 11.97
CA PHE A 117 11.88 11.65 11.80
C PHE A 117 10.41 11.94 12.16
N PHE A 118 9.47 11.19 11.60
CA PHE A 118 8.05 11.39 11.92
C PHE A 118 7.71 11.04 13.36
N SER A 119 8.38 10.04 13.94
CA SER A 119 8.23 9.71 15.36
C SER A 119 8.74 10.85 16.25
N GLU A 120 9.87 11.47 15.91
CA GLU A 120 10.40 12.63 16.64
C GLU A 120 9.39 13.80 16.66
N LEU A 121 8.84 14.17 15.50
CA LEU A 121 7.86 15.24 15.40
C LEU A 121 6.56 14.92 16.17
N SER A 122 6.05 13.70 16.04
CA SER A 122 4.80 13.29 16.70
C SER A 122 4.92 13.15 18.23
N LEU A 123 6.13 12.94 18.73
CA LEU A 123 6.43 12.80 20.17
C LEU A 123 7.01 14.08 20.79
N ASP A 124 7.07 15.20 20.04
CA ASP A 124 7.57 16.48 20.56
C ASP A 124 6.67 16.98 21.70
N ALA A 125 7.28 17.16 22.87
CA ALA A 125 6.56 17.56 24.06
C ALA A 125 5.94 18.96 23.94
N ARG A 126 6.60 19.89 23.20
CA ARG A 126 6.12 21.27 23.01
C ARG A 126 4.85 21.28 22.18
N TYR A 127 4.83 20.51 21.09
CA TYR A 127 3.65 20.34 20.25
C TYR A 127 2.51 19.71 21.04
N PHE A 128 2.78 18.62 21.76
CA PHE A 128 1.79 17.97 22.60
C PHE A 128 1.20 18.92 23.65
N GLN A 129 2.00 19.75 24.30
CA GLN A 129 1.49 20.72 25.29
C GLN A 129 0.57 21.77 24.65
N ARG A 130 0.86 22.23 23.44
CA ARG A 130 -0.03 23.15 22.70
C ARG A 130 -1.36 22.49 22.37
N VAL A 131 -1.34 21.26 21.82
CA VAL A 131 -2.55 20.49 21.50
C VAL A 131 -3.35 20.17 22.76
N LYS A 132 -2.69 19.75 23.84
CA LYS A 132 -3.33 19.48 25.12
C LYS A 132 -4.00 20.73 25.72
N TYR A 133 -3.35 21.87 25.65
CA TYR A 133 -3.94 23.14 26.10
C TYR A 133 -5.25 23.44 25.36
N LEU A 134 -5.29 23.30 24.04
CA LEU A 134 -6.50 23.48 23.25
C LEU A 134 -7.56 22.43 23.57
N TYR A 135 -7.15 21.18 23.71
CA TYR A 135 -8.05 20.07 24.04
C TYR A 135 -8.73 20.26 25.40
N ASP A 136 -7.99 20.68 26.42
CA ASP A 136 -8.53 20.92 27.76
C ASP A 136 -9.59 22.06 27.76
N GLN A 137 -9.44 23.04 26.87
CA GLN A 137 -10.32 24.19 26.75
C GLN A 137 -11.34 24.09 25.59
N ARG A 138 -11.41 22.96 24.88
CA ARG A 138 -12.11 22.81 23.61
C ARG A 138 -13.58 23.26 23.63
N ILE A 139 -14.25 23.11 24.76
CA ILE A 139 -15.68 23.49 24.91
C ILE A 139 -15.84 25.02 24.86
N ASN A 140 -14.81 25.78 25.24
CA ASN A 140 -14.83 27.25 25.33
C ASN A 140 -14.24 27.95 24.08
N LEU A 141 -13.71 27.19 23.11
CA LEU A 141 -13.02 27.75 21.94
C LEU A 141 -13.97 28.16 20.81
N GLY A 142 -15.27 27.88 20.90
CA GLY A 142 -16.24 28.20 19.84
C GLY A 142 -16.01 27.43 18.52
N LEU A 143 -15.37 26.25 18.58
CA LEU A 143 -15.07 25.42 17.41
C LEU A 143 -16.35 24.85 16.82
N ASP A 144 -16.38 24.75 15.48
CA ASP A 144 -17.42 23.96 14.81
C ASP A 144 -17.22 22.45 15.02
N ALA A 145 -18.20 21.64 14.58
CA ALA A 145 -18.16 20.19 14.80
C ALA A 145 -16.95 19.50 14.11
N LYS A 146 -16.49 20.03 12.95
CA LYS A 146 -15.34 19.48 12.23
C LYS A 146 -14.03 19.83 12.91
N GLN A 147 -13.90 21.09 13.31
CA GLN A 147 -12.75 21.58 14.07
C GLN A 147 -12.62 20.88 15.42
N MET A 148 -13.72 20.72 16.15
CA MET A 148 -13.77 19.96 17.40
C MET A 148 -13.29 18.54 17.18
N ARG A 149 -13.83 17.86 16.17
CA ARG A 149 -13.46 16.48 15.84
C ARG A 149 -11.98 16.36 15.45
N LEU A 150 -11.46 17.30 14.68
CA LEU A 150 -10.03 17.34 14.30
C LEU A 150 -9.15 17.48 15.53
N LEU A 151 -9.44 18.42 16.43
CA LEU A 151 -8.70 18.61 17.67
C LEU A 151 -8.71 17.34 18.56
N GLU A 152 -9.88 16.71 18.73
CA GLU A 152 -10.01 15.47 19.50
C GLU A 152 -9.19 14.34 18.88
N ARG A 153 -9.27 14.16 17.57
CA ARG A 153 -8.51 13.12 16.85
C ARG A 153 -7.00 13.35 16.91
N THR A 154 -6.57 14.62 16.82
CA THR A 154 -5.15 14.98 16.94
C THR A 154 -4.65 14.67 18.35
N TYR A 155 -5.38 15.09 19.39
CA TYR A 155 -5.02 14.80 20.78
C TYR A 155 -4.96 13.30 21.05
N ASP A 156 -6.02 12.57 20.72
CA ASP A 156 -6.11 11.11 20.95
C ASP A 156 -5.01 10.37 20.18
N GLY A 157 -4.69 10.80 18.96
CA GLY A 157 -3.60 10.25 18.15
C GLY A 157 -2.25 10.43 18.82
N LEU A 158 -1.94 11.64 19.32
CA LEU A 158 -0.69 11.92 20.02
C LEU A 158 -0.57 11.10 21.31
N VAL A 159 -1.64 11.05 22.14
CA VAL A 159 -1.65 10.25 23.37
C VAL A 159 -1.42 8.79 23.07
N ARG A 160 -2.14 8.23 22.10
CA ARG A 160 -2.01 6.83 21.70
C ARG A 160 -0.62 6.49 21.17
N ASN A 161 0.04 7.43 20.50
CA ASN A 161 1.40 7.26 19.99
C ASN A 161 2.48 7.53 21.05
N GLY A 162 2.10 7.85 22.29
CA GLY A 162 3.02 7.95 23.42
C GLY A 162 3.46 9.36 23.77
N ALA A 163 2.72 10.41 23.37
CA ALA A 163 3.08 11.80 23.71
C ALA A 163 3.16 12.06 25.23
N MET A 164 2.43 11.28 26.04
CA MET A 164 2.45 11.35 27.49
C MET A 164 3.60 10.56 28.16
N LEU A 165 4.35 9.79 27.40
CA LEU A 165 5.47 9.01 27.91
C LEU A 165 6.62 9.92 28.37
N ASP A 166 7.45 9.42 29.30
CA ASP A 166 8.69 10.10 29.68
C ASP A 166 9.74 10.02 28.55
N ALA A 167 10.84 10.75 28.71
CA ALA A 167 11.88 10.86 27.68
C ALA A 167 12.54 9.50 27.36
N ALA A 168 12.73 8.63 28.36
CA ALA A 168 13.34 7.32 28.17
C ALA A 168 12.40 6.37 27.40
N GLN A 169 11.12 6.37 27.77
CA GLN A 169 10.08 5.60 27.08
C GLN A 169 9.88 6.06 25.63
N LYS A 170 9.89 7.38 25.38
CA LYS A 170 9.82 7.93 24.01
C LYS A 170 11.00 7.49 23.16
N ALA A 171 12.22 7.53 23.71
CA ALA A 171 13.41 7.04 23.01
C ALA A 171 13.29 5.53 22.66
N GLN A 172 12.74 4.73 23.57
CA GLN A 172 12.47 3.31 23.30
C GLN A 172 11.44 3.11 22.18
N VAL A 173 10.34 3.87 22.16
CA VAL A 173 9.34 3.79 21.09
C VAL A 173 9.96 4.15 19.74
N ILE A 174 10.74 5.24 19.66
CA ILE A 174 11.43 5.65 18.42
C ILE A 174 12.38 4.54 17.94
N SER A 175 13.15 3.92 18.84
CA SER A 175 14.02 2.79 18.50
C SER A 175 13.24 1.62 17.95
N ILE A 176 12.15 1.23 18.61
CA ILE A 176 11.28 0.12 18.18
C ILE A 176 10.67 0.40 16.80
N GLU A 177 10.15 1.62 16.54
CA GLU A 177 9.60 1.99 15.24
C GLU A 177 10.65 1.94 14.13
N THR A 178 11.86 2.41 14.42
CA THR A 178 12.99 2.33 13.49
C THR A 178 13.35 0.88 13.15
N ASP A 179 13.39 0.00 14.16
CA ASP A 179 13.70 -1.42 13.96
C ASP A 179 12.55 -2.14 13.25
N LEU A 180 11.30 -1.82 13.55
CA LEU A 180 10.14 -2.33 12.82
C LEU A 180 10.19 -1.95 11.34
N ALA A 181 10.52 -0.70 11.01
CA ALA A 181 10.67 -0.25 9.63
C ALA A 181 11.72 -1.07 8.88
N LYS A 182 12.92 -1.28 9.48
CA LYS A 182 13.97 -2.14 8.90
C LYS A 182 13.50 -3.57 8.69
N LYS A 183 12.79 -4.14 9.69
CA LYS A 183 12.30 -5.53 9.61
C LYS A 183 11.19 -5.70 8.57
N PHE A 184 10.30 -4.72 8.41
CA PHE A 184 9.28 -4.77 7.35
C PHE A 184 9.89 -4.68 5.95
N SER A 185 10.88 -3.80 5.75
CA SER A 185 11.60 -3.71 4.49
C SER A 185 12.28 -5.05 4.16
N ALA A 186 13.04 -5.62 5.10
CA ALA A 186 13.70 -6.92 4.92
C ALA A 186 12.71 -8.07 4.68
N PHE A 187 11.55 -8.07 5.36
CA PHE A 187 10.49 -9.04 5.11
C PHE A 187 9.94 -8.94 3.68
N SER A 188 9.66 -7.72 3.23
CA SER A 188 9.12 -7.47 1.89
C SER A 188 10.10 -7.88 0.80
N GLU A 189 11.39 -7.58 0.96
CA GLU A 189 12.44 -7.98 0.01
C GLU A 189 12.55 -9.50 -0.12
N LYS A 190 12.52 -10.22 1.00
CA LYS A 190 12.59 -11.69 1.01
C LYS A 190 11.39 -12.33 0.31
N VAL A 191 10.17 -11.85 0.62
CA VAL A 191 8.95 -12.36 -0.03
C VAL A 191 8.95 -12.03 -1.52
N LEU A 192 9.39 -10.84 -1.91
CA LEU A 192 9.51 -10.45 -3.32
C LEU A 192 10.50 -11.33 -4.07
N ALA A 193 11.64 -11.69 -3.47
CA ALA A 193 12.62 -12.59 -4.09
C ALA A 193 12.01 -13.96 -4.40
N ASP A 194 11.16 -14.48 -3.51
CA ASP A 194 10.42 -15.73 -3.77
C ASP A 194 9.31 -15.55 -4.83
N GLU A 195 8.66 -14.38 -4.89
CA GLU A 195 7.68 -14.08 -5.94
C GLU A 195 8.31 -13.96 -7.33
N GLU A 196 9.56 -13.48 -7.42
CA GLU A 196 10.32 -13.40 -8.66
C GLU A 196 10.84 -14.78 -9.15
N SER A 197 10.76 -15.82 -8.31
CA SER A 197 11.10 -17.19 -8.68
C SER A 197 10.07 -17.77 -9.67
N PHE A 198 10.43 -18.86 -10.33
CA PHE A 198 9.54 -19.51 -11.29
C PHE A 198 9.84 -21.01 -11.41
N ILE A 199 8.83 -21.77 -11.84
CA ILE A 199 9.00 -23.15 -12.25
C ILE A 199 9.06 -23.18 -13.77
N LEU A 200 10.19 -23.68 -14.31
CA LEU A 200 10.38 -23.83 -15.75
C LEU A 200 9.83 -25.17 -16.23
N ILE A 201 8.94 -25.14 -17.20
CA ILE A 201 8.41 -26.29 -17.93
C ILE A 201 9.16 -26.36 -19.28
N THR A 202 9.73 -27.51 -19.59
CA THR A 202 10.52 -27.73 -20.80
C THR A 202 9.91 -28.74 -21.78
N GLN A 203 8.91 -29.49 -21.33
CA GLN A 203 8.23 -30.48 -22.13
C GLN A 203 6.82 -30.02 -22.46
N GLU A 204 6.43 -30.05 -23.74
CA GLU A 204 5.12 -29.62 -24.19
C GLU A 204 3.98 -30.49 -23.59
N ALA A 205 4.23 -31.77 -23.36
CA ALA A 205 3.29 -32.68 -22.71
C ALA A 205 2.89 -32.25 -21.29
N ASP A 206 3.74 -31.44 -20.62
CA ASP A 206 3.51 -30.92 -19.26
C ASP A 206 2.52 -29.73 -19.22
N LEU A 207 2.14 -29.22 -20.41
CA LEU A 207 1.15 -28.14 -20.57
C LEU A 207 -0.28 -28.67 -20.66
N ALA A 208 -0.48 -29.98 -20.57
CA ALA A 208 -1.78 -30.61 -20.74
C ALA A 208 -2.84 -29.95 -19.81
N GLY A 209 -3.99 -29.59 -20.42
CA GLY A 209 -5.12 -28.94 -19.77
C GLY A 209 -5.06 -27.42 -19.71
N LEU A 210 -3.91 -26.80 -20.00
CA LEU A 210 -3.78 -25.33 -19.95
C LEU A 210 -4.39 -24.69 -21.21
N PRO A 211 -5.16 -23.58 -21.09
CA PRO A 211 -5.64 -22.80 -22.22
C PRO A 211 -4.50 -22.22 -23.07
N GLU A 212 -4.68 -22.15 -24.40
CA GLU A 212 -3.66 -21.64 -25.34
C GLU A 212 -3.19 -20.23 -24.96
N SER A 213 -4.11 -19.34 -24.60
CA SER A 213 -3.79 -17.98 -24.19
C SER A 213 -2.90 -17.92 -22.94
N PHE A 214 -3.09 -18.87 -22.02
CA PHE A 214 -2.26 -19.00 -20.83
C PHE A 214 -0.89 -19.59 -21.16
N VAL A 215 -0.83 -20.62 -22.01
CA VAL A 215 0.43 -21.19 -22.52
C VAL A 215 1.30 -20.11 -23.18
N ALA A 216 0.70 -19.26 -24.03
CA ALA A 216 1.41 -18.13 -24.63
C ALA A 216 1.97 -17.15 -23.59
N SER A 217 1.24 -16.89 -22.50
CA SER A 217 1.71 -16.03 -21.42
C SER A 217 2.88 -16.64 -20.65
N LEU A 218 2.87 -17.95 -20.40
CA LEU A 218 3.99 -18.66 -19.75
C LEU A 218 5.24 -18.67 -20.63
N GLN A 219 5.09 -18.78 -21.96
CA GLN A 219 6.19 -18.69 -22.91
C GLN A 219 6.81 -17.29 -22.93
N ALA A 220 5.97 -16.24 -22.94
CA ALA A 220 6.42 -14.86 -22.85
C ALA A 220 7.18 -14.61 -21.55
N ALA A 221 6.69 -15.16 -20.42
CA ALA A 221 7.36 -15.06 -19.13
C ALA A 221 8.73 -15.75 -19.12
N ALA A 222 8.85 -16.95 -19.70
CA ALA A 222 10.12 -17.65 -19.84
C ALA A 222 11.13 -16.82 -20.68
N LYS A 223 10.67 -16.30 -21.82
CA LYS A 223 11.50 -15.44 -22.69
C LYS A 223 11.98 -14.18 -21.96
N ALA A 224 11.14 -13.52 -21.17
CA ALA A 224 11.52 -12.34 -20.37
C ALA A 224 12.59 -12.66 -19.33
N LYS A 225 12.68 -13.92 -18.88
CA LYS A 225 13.70 -14.43 -17.96
C LYS A 225 14.91 -15.07 -18.67
N GLY A 226 15.01 -14.93 -20.01
CA GLY A 226 16.11 -15.50 -20.80
C GLY A 226 16.08 -17.03 -20.88
N GLN A 227 14.92 -17.67 -20.67
CA GLN A 227 14.75 -19.12 -20.68
C GLN A 227 13.99 -19.59 -21.93
N ASN A 228 14.29 -20.83 -22.36
CA ASN A 228 13.49 -21.54 -23.36
C ASN A 228 12.45 -22.39 -22.64
N GLY A 229 11.21 -22.44 -23.18
CA GLY A 229 10.10 -23.19 -22.61
C GLY A 229 9.03 -22.27 -22.00
N TRP A 230 8.45 -22.65 -20.87
CA TRP A 230 7.31 -21.99 -20.25
C TRP A 230 7.58 -21.77 -18.76
N ALA A 231 7.47 -20.54 -18.28
CA ALA A 231 7.75 -20.20 -16.88
C ALA A 231 6.46 -19.91 -16.12
N VAL A 232 6.15 -20.72 -15.11
CA VAL A 232 5.13 -20.42 -14.12
C VAL A 232 5.78 -19.54 -13.05
N VAL A 233 5.61 -18.21 -13.15
CA VAL A 233 6.12 -17.26 -12.17
C VAL A 233 5.35 -17.42 -10.87
N ASN A 234 6.04 -17.26 -9.72
CA ASN A 234 5.48 -17.52 -8.39
C ASN A 234 4.54 -16.38 -7.91
N THR A 235 3.70 -15.88 -8.83
CA THR A 235 2.67 -14.85 -8.57
C THR A 235 1.28 -15.46 -8.68
N ARG A 236 0.31 -14.85 -7.99
CA ARG A 236 -1.09 -15.32 -8.04
C ARG A 236 -1.65 -15.43 -9.46
N SER A 237 -1.32 -14.48 -10.33
CA SER A 237 -1.82 -14.41 -11.71
C SER A 237 -1.34 -15.57 -12.59
N ALA A 238 -0.18 -16.18 -12.29
CA ALA A 238 0.31 -17.36 -12.99
C ALA A 238 -0.06 -18.66 -12.25
N VAL A 239 0.06 -18.67 -10.93
CA VAL A 239 -0.18 -19.88 -10.11
C VAL A 239 -1.66 -20.29 -10.14
N GLN A 240 -2.59 -19.34 -9.99
CA GLN A 240 -4.01 -19.67 -9.90
C GLN A 240 -4.54 -20.32 -11.19
N PRO A 241 -4.36 -19.78 -12.42
CA PRO A 241 -4.80 -20.45 -13.65
C PRO A 241 -4.09 -21.78 -13.89
N PHE A 242 -2.82 -21.92 -13.46
CA PHE A 242 -2.11 -23.18 -13.55
C PHE A 242 -2.78 -24.26 -12.69
N LEU A 243 -3.09 -23.95 -11.42
CA LEU A 243 -3.75 -24.87 -10.50
C LEU A 243 -5.19 -25.20 -10.90
N GLU A 244 -5.89 -24.29 -11.59
CA GLU A 244 -7.25 -24.50 -12.08
C GLU A 244 -7.31 -25.44 -13.28
N ASN A 245 -6.31 -25.40 -14.18
CA ASN A 245 -6.41 -26.00 -15.49
C ASN A 245 -5.44 -27.17 -15.71
N SER A 246 -4.24 -27.17 -15.14
CA SER A 246 -3.24 -28.19 -15.40
C SER A 246 -3.72 -29.59 -14.99
N THR A 247 -3.68 -30.57 -15.90
CA THR A 247 -3.96 -31.99 -15.58
C THR A 247 -2.78 -32.68 -14.89
N ARG A 248 -1.59 -32.08 -14.91
CA ARG A 248 -0.37 -32.59 -14.26
C ARG A 248 -0.41 -32.32 -12.75
N ARG A 249 -0.92 -33.32 -12.02
CA ARG A 249 -1.07 -33.24 -10.55
C ARG A 249 0.25 -32.99 -9.82
N ASP A 250 1.32 -33.65 -10.26
CA ASP A 250 2.66 -33.47 -9.70
C ASP A 250 3.21 -32.05 -9.90
N LEU A 251 2.89 -31.40 -11.02
CA LEU A 251 3.25 -30.01 -11.26
C LEU A 251 2.35 -29.05 -10.48
N ARG A 252 1.04 -29.36 -10.32
CA ARG A 252 0.18 -28.58 -9.42
C ARG A 252 0.73 -28.58 -8.00
N GLU A 253 1.17 -29.73 -7.49
CA GLU A 253 1.79 -29.83 -6.16
C GLU A 253 3.03 -28.93 -6.06
N LYS A 254 3.95 -29.01 -7.01
CA LYS A 254 5.16 -28.19 -7.04
C LYS A 254 4.85 -26.69 -7.07
N VAL A 255 3.93 -26.28 -7.95
CA VAL A 255 3.50 -24.88 -8.09
C VAL A 255 2.81 -24.38 -6.81
N TRP A 256 1.93 -25.18 -6.22
CA TRP A 256 1.26 -24.87 -4.98
C TRP A 256 2.25 -24.73 -3.81
N GLN A 257 3.20 -25.66 -3.69
CA GLN A 257 4.24 -25.60 -2.64
C GLN A 257 5.12 -24.36 -2.79
N ALA A 258 5.58 -24.04 -3.99
CA ALA A 258 6.37 -22.85 -4.24
C ALA A 258 5.62 -21.57 -3.83
N PHE A 259 4.31 -21.50 -4.14
CA PHE A 259 3.48 -20.35 -3.83
C PHE A 259 3.18 -20.21 -2.33
N THR A 260 2.83 -21.31 -1.66
CA THR A 260 2.43 -21.29 -0.25
C THR A 260 3.61 -21.22 0.71
N LYS A 261 4.81 -21.59 0.26
CA LYS A 261 6.04 -21.53 1.05
C LYS A 261 6.89 -20.27 0.81
N ARG A 262 6.35 -19.25 0.18
CA ARG A 262 7.09 -17.99 0.03
C ARG A 262 7.48 -17.45 1.41
N GLY A 263 8.77 -17.18 1.60
CA GLY A 263 9.33 -16.79 2.88
C GLY A 263 9.45 -17.90 3.94
N ASP A 264 9.21 -19.17 3.57
CA ASP A 264 9.32 -20.35 4.48
C ASP A 264 10.03 -21.53 3.79
N ASN A 265 11.13 -21.24 3.10
CA ASN A 265 11.91 -22.24 2.36
C ASN A 265 13.18 -22.71 3.08
N LYS A 266 13.48 -22.19 4.28
CA LYS A 266 14.71 -22.46 5.05
C LYS A 266 15.99 -22.08 4.29
N ASP A 267 15.91 -21.05 3.48
CA ASP A 267 17.00 -20.47 2.69
C ASP A 267 17.28 -19.01 3.10
N ALA A 268 17.99 -18.26 2.26
CA ALA A 268 18.31 -16.86 2.52
C ALA A 268 17.06 -15.96 2.58
N ASN A 269 15.95 -16.37 1.93
CA ASN A 269 14.70 -15.65 1.91
C ASN A 269 13.72 -16.07 3.03
N ASP A 270 14.14 -16.97 3.94
CA ASP A 270 13.29 -17.36 5.06
C ASP A 270 12.95 -16.17 5.95
N THR A 271 11.66 -16.01 6.26
CA THR A 271 11.12 -14.88 7.04
C THR A 271 10.73 -15.22 8.46
N ASN A 272 10.81 -16.50 8.86
CA ASN A 272 10.30 -16.96 10.16
C ASN A 272 10.93 -16.23 11.35
N ALA A 273 12.26 -16.06 11.35
CA ALA A 273 12.96 -15.30 12.38
C ALA A 273 12.55 -13.80 12.35
N THR A 274 12.43 -13.21 11.16
CA THR A 274 11.99 -11.81 10.99
C THR A 274 10.58 -11.60 11.53
N ILE A 275 9.65 -12.52 11.27
CA ILE A 275 8.27 -12.48 11.81
C ILE A 275 8.30 -12.53 13.34
N ALA A 276 9.08 -13.45 13.94
CA ALA A 276 9.18 -13.56 15.39
C ALA A 276 9.70 -12.26 16.03
N GLU A 277 10.71 -11.63 15.42
CA GLU A 277 11.24 -10.33 15.89
C GLU A 277 10.24 -9.20 15.74
N ILE A 278 9.51 -9.11 14.60
CA ILE A 278 8.43 -8.14 14.40
C ILE A 278 7.35 -8.29 15.47
N LEU A 279 6.91 -9.52 15.76
CA LEU A 279 5.90 -9.78 16.79
C LEU A 279 6.38 -9.36 18.17
N LYS A 280 7.64 -9.64 18.51
CA LYS A 280 8.24 -9.21 19.77
C LYS A 280 8.30 -7.69 19.91
N LEU A 281 8.77 -6.99 18.88
CA LEU A 281 8.84 -5.52 18.86
C LEU A 281 7.44 -4.89 18.96
N ARG A 282 6.46 -5.45 18.26
CA ARG A 282 5.05 -5.02 18.36
C ARG A 282 4.48 -5.15 19.75
N GLN A 283 4.81 -6.25 20.46
CA GLN A 283 4.36 -6.47 21.83
C GLN A 283 5.05 -5.48 22.78
N GLN A 284 6.36 -5.31 22.69
CA GLN A 284 7.12 -4.34 23.49
C GLN A 284 6.57 -2.91 23.33
N ARG A 285 6.29 -2.51 22.08
CA ARG A 285 5.66 -1.20 21.80
C ARG A 285 4.30 -1.07 22.49
N ALA A 286 3.44 -2.08 22.37
CA ALA A 286 2.11 -2.06 22.97
C ALA A 286 2.20 -1.90 24.50
N GLU A 287 3.11 -2.62 25.15
CA GLU A 287 3.32 -2.54 26.60
C GLU A 287 3.80 -1.17 27.05
N ILE A 288 4.78 -0.56 26.34
CA ILE A 288 5.25 0.80 26.63
C ILE A 288 4.12 1.82 26.49
N LEU A 289 3.24 1.64 25.50
CA LEU A 289 2.08 2.50 25.25
C LEU A 289 0.88 2.21 26.17
N GLY A 290 1.01 1.25 27.13
CA GLY A 290 -0.03 0.93 28.11
C GLY A 290 -1.12 -0.01 27.59
N PHE A 291 -0.89 -0.72 26.48
CA PHE A 291 -1.85 -1.68 25.93
C PHE A 291 -1.44 -3.12 26.22
N ALA A 292 -2.42 -3.97 26.52
CA ALA A 292 -2.17 -5.39 26.83
C ALA A 292 -1.54 -6.15 25.65
N THR A 293 -1.94 -5.87 24.42
CA THR A 293 -1.38 -6.47 23.21
C THR A 293 -1.35 -5.49 22.06
N HIS A 294 -0.60 -5.84 21.01
CA HIS A 294 -0.62 -5.10 19.74
C HIS A 294 -2.02 -4.98 19.13
N ALA A 295 -2.88 -5.99 19.28
CA ALA A 295 -4.26 -5.95 18.80
C ALA A 295 -5.08 -4.88 19.54
N HIS A 296 -4.96 -4.77 20.88
CA HIS A 296 -5.60 -3.72 21.66
C HIS A 296 -5.13 -2.32 21.21
N TYR A 297 -3.81 -2.15 21.04
CA TYR A 297 -3.25 -0.89 20.52
C TYR A 297 -3.82 -0.52 19.14
N ARG A 298 -3.84 -1.47 18.20
CA ARG A 298 -4.29 -1.20 16.83
C ARG A 298 -5.79 -0.97 16.72
N MET A 299 -6.58 -1.58 17.58
CA MET A 299 -8.04 -1.48 17.51
C MET A 299 -8.63 -0.36 18.35
N ALA A 300 -7.87 0.28 19.23
CA ALA A 300 -8.35 1.30 20.16
C ALA A 300 -9.15 2.43 19.48
N ASP A 301 -8.83 2.81 18.23
CA ASP A 301 -9.52 3.85 17.47
C ASP A 301 -10.24 3.35 16.21
N THR A 302 -10.49 2.05 16.13
CA THR A 302 -11.27 1.44 15.05
C THR A 302 -12.76 1.29 15.48
N MET A 303 -13.60 0.89 14.54
CA MET A 303 -15.02 0.62 14.82
C MET A 303 -15.21 -0.47 15.89
N ALA A 304 -14.35 -1.48 15.93
CA ALA A 304 -14.42 -2.57 16.91
C ALA A 304 -14.00 -2.11 18.31
N GLN A 305 -13.00 -1.25 18.42
CA GLN A 305 -12.38 -0.74 19.66
C GLN A 305 -11.75 -1.81 20.56
N ASP A 306 -12.17 -3.05 20.47
CA ASP A 306 -11.74 -4.18 21.30
C ASP A 306 -11.53 -5.43 20.43
N PRO A 307 -10.39 -6.15 20.57
CA PRO A 307 -10.14 -7.39 19.85
C PRO A 307 -11.20 -8.48 20.05
N ASN A 308 -11.81 -8.55 21.22
CA ASN A 308 -12.88 -9.53 21.50
C ASN A 308 -14.13 -9.25 20.65
N LYS A 309 -14.53 -7.99 20.47
CA LYS A 309 -15.65 -7.62 19.59
C LYS A 309 -15.39 -8.02 18.13
N ALA A 310 -14.15 -7.84 17.66
CA ALA A 310 -13.76 -8.28 16.33
C ALA A 310 -13.78 -9.81 16.22
N MET A 311 -13.27 -10.51 17.24
CA MET A 311 -13.32 -11.97 17.31
C MET A 311 -14.76 -12.50 17.36
N ASP A 312 -15.62 -11.90 18.15
CA ASP A 312 -17.05 -12.28 18.24
C ASP A 312 -17.74 -12.17 16.89
N LEU A 313 -17.46 -11.12 16.10
CA LEU A 313 -17.99 -10.99 14.75
C LEU A 313 -17.48 -12.12 13.84
N MET A 314 -16.19 -12.40 13.88
CA MET A 314 -15.60 -13.50 13.10
C MET A 314 -16.21 -14.85 13.50
N MET A 315 -16.37 -15.11 14.79
CA MET A 315 -16.93 -16.36 15.30
C MET A 315 -18.43 -16.52 15.01
N LYS A 316 -19.18 -15.45 14.78
CA LYS A 316 -20.57 -15.55 14.28
C LYS A 316 -20.64 -16.08 12.86
N VAL A 317 -19.64 -15.78 12.04
CA VAL A 317 -19.59 -16.18 10.60
C VAL A 317 -18.87 -17.53 10.42
N TRP A 318 -17.83 -17.78 11.19
CA TRP A 318 -16.90 -18.90 11.01
C TRP A 318 -17.57 -20.29 10.96
N PRO A 319 -18.50 -20.66 11.89
CA PRO A 319 -19.11 -22.00 11.86
C PRO A 319 -19.91 -22.27 10.57
N ALA A 320 -20.67 -21.27 10.10
CA ALA A 320 -21.43 -21.37 8.85
C ALA A 320 -20.50 -21.47 7.63
N ALA A 321 -19.45 -20.64 7.58
CA ALA A 321 -18.45 -20.69 6.52
C ALA A 321 -17.72 -22.05 6.49
N ALA A 322 -17.28 -22.57 7.64
CA ALA A 322 -16.63 -23.86 7.74
C ALA A 322 -17.54 -25.03 7.35
N ALA A 323 -18.86 -24.95 7.67
CA ALA A 323 -19.84 -25.93 7.21
C ALA A 323 -19.97 -25.92 5.67
N ARG A 324 -20.08 -24.71 5.09
CA ARG A 324 -20.18 -24.55 3.63
C ARG A 324 -18.95 -25.09 2.89
N VAL A 325 -17.74 -24.81 3.41
CA VAL A 325 -16.49 -25.37 2.82
C VAL A 325 -16.51 -26.89 2.82
N ARG A 326 -17.03 -27.55 3.89
CA ARG A 326 -17.15 -29.00 3.91
C ARG A 326 -18.07 -29.56 2.81
N GLU A 327 -19.20 -28.88 2.55
CA GLU A 327 -20.11 -29.23 1.45
C GLU A 327 -19.40 -29.07 0.08
N GLU A 328 -18.69 -27.96 -0.12
CA GLU A 328 -17.95 -27.70 -1.35
C GLU A 328 -16.83 -28.72 -1.57
N VAL A 329 -16.12 -29.11 -0.51
CA VAL A 329 -15.11 -30.18 -0.58
C VAL A 329 -15.76 -31.53 -0.92
N ALA A 330 -16.95 -31.83 -0.38
CA ALA A 330 -17.67 -33.07 -0.73
C ALA A 330 -18.09 -33.10 -2.20
N ASP A 331 -18.57 -31.98 -2.76
CA ASP A 331 -18.87 -31.83 -4.18
C ASP A 331 -17.63 -32.10 -5.05
N MET A 332 -16.48 -31.51 -4.67
CA MET A 332 -15.23 -31.74 -5.37
C MET A 332 -14.75 -33.18 -5.28
N GLN A 333 -14.83 -33.78 -4.06
CA GLN A 333 -14.43 -35.17 -3.84
C GLN A 333 -15.27 -36.16 -4.66
N ALA A 334 -16.57 -35.87 -4.84
CA ALA A 334 -17.45 -36.70 -5.68
C ALA A 334 -16.92 -36.80 -7.13
N ILE A 335 -16.42 -35.69 -7.69
CA ILE A 335 -15.78 -35.69 -9.03
C ILE A 335 -14.42 -36.37 -8.97
N ALA A 336 -13.60 -36.11 -7.95
CA ALA A 336 -12.26 -36.66 -7.82
C ALA A 336 -12.22 -38.17 -7.63
N ASN A 337 -13.31 -38.77 -7.12
CA ASN A 337 -13.44 -40.23 -6.98
C ASN A 337 -13.36 -40.98 -8.33
N ALA A 338 -13.84 -40.37 -9.40
CA ALA A 338 -13.71 -40.94 -10.75
C ALA A 338 -12.25 -41.04 -11.23
N ASP A 339 -11.40 -40.15 -10.72
CA ASP A 339 -9.96 -40.13 -10.98
C ASP A 339 -9.16 -40.94 -9.93
N ASN A 340 -9.83 -41.61 -8.97
CA ASN A 340 -9.22 -42.30 -7.81
C ASN A 340 -8.33 -41.40 -6.96
N ILE A 341 -8.69 -40.12 -6.79
CA ILE A 341 -7.93 -39.12 -6.06
C ILE A 341 -8.65 -38.74 -4.76
N THR A 342 -7.93 -38.76 -3.65
CA THR A 342 -8.30 -38.01 -2.44
C THR A 342 -7.74 -36.60 -2.59
N ILE A 343 -8.60 -35.59 -2.44
CA ILE A 343 -8.25 -34.19 -2.65
C ILE A 343 -7.19 -33.75 -1.64
N ALA A 344 -6.08 -33.24 -2.16
CA ALA A 344 -5.04 -32.54 -1.43
C ALA A 344 -5.14 -31.01 -1.70
N PRO A 345 -4.44 -30.17 -0.94
CA PRO A 345 -4.51 -28.72 -1.10
C PRO A 345 -4.26 -28.19 -2.52
N TRP A 346 -3.37 -28.83 -3.27
CA TRP A 346 -3.05 -28.48 -4.66
C TRP A 346 -4.09 -28.97 -5.67
N ASP A 347 -5.05 -29.81 -5.26
CA ASP A 347 -6.16 -30.28 -6.10
C ASP A 347 -7.40 -29.41 -5.97
N TYR A 348 -7.50 -28.60 -4.90
CA TYR A 348 -8.68 -27.79 -4.57
C TYR A 348 -9.16 -26.95 -5.76
N ARG A 349 -8.29 -26.14 -6.35
CA ARG A 349 -8.66 -25.24 -7.45
C ARG A 349 -9.06 -26.00 -8.70
N PHE A 350 -8.39 -27.09 -8.99
CA PHE A 350 -8.69 -27.94 -10.16
C PHE A 350 -10.09 -28.54 -10.07
N TYR A 351 -10.43 -29.15 -8.95
CA TYR A 351 -11.76 -29.74 -8.77
C TYR A 351 -12.85 -28.72 -8.51
N ALA A 352 -12.55 -27.59 -7.89
CA ALA A 352 -13.48 -26.48 -7.76
C ALA A 352 -13.89 -25.93 -9.14
N GLU A 353 -12.96 -25.83 -10.10
CA GLU A 353 -13.25 -25.44 -11.48
C GLU A 353 -14.13 -26.48 -12.20
N LYS A 354 -13.86 -27.78 -12.00
CA LYS A 354 -14.72 -28.82 -12.53
C LYS A 354 -16.15 -28.76 -11.96
N VAL A 355 -16.33 -28.54 -10.66
CA VAL A 355 -17.64 -28.33 -10.01
C VAL A 355 -18.33 -27.11 -10.59
N ARG A 356 -17.60 -26.01 -10.76
CA ARG A 356 -18.13 -24.76 -11.32
C ARG A 356 -18.67 -24.96 -12.73
N LYS A 357 -17.91 -25.64 -13.61
CA LYS A 357 -18.35 -25.96 -14.96
C LYS A 357 -19.57 -26.87 -14.94
N ALA A 358 -19.59 -27.90 -14.10
CA ALA A 358 -20.71 -28.85 -14.02
C ALA A 358 -22.00 -28.20 -13.47
N LYS A 359 -21.92 -27.31 -12.51
CA LYS A 359 -23.09 -26.69 -11.87
C LYS A 359 -23.63 -25.44 -12.58
N TYR A 360 -22.75 -24.64 -13.21
CA TYR A 360 -23.12 -23.34 -13.75
C TYR A 360 -22.93 -23.19 -15.26
N GLU A 361 -22.39 -24.20 -15.93
CA GLU A 361 -22.11 -24.18 -17.37
C GLU A 361 -21.29 -22.96 -17.83
N LEU A 362 -20.54 -22.33 -16.90
CA LEU A 362 -19.79 -21.10 -17.13
C LEU A 362 -18.39 -21.45 -17.64
N ASP A 363 -18.11 -21.10 -18.87
CA ASP A 363 -16.75 -21.14 -19.44
C ASP A 363 -16.11 -19.74 -19.39
N GLN A 364 -15.02 -19.60 -18.64
CA GLN A 364 -14.30 -18.33 -18.54
C GLN A 364 -13.66 -17.90 -19.86
N GLU A 365 -13.20 -18.85 -20.70
CA GLU A 365 -12.63 -18.52 -22.00
C GLU A 365 -13.71 -17.96 -22.95
N ALA A 366 -14.95 -18.44 -22.84
CA ALA A 366 -16.07 -17.90 -23.62
C ALA A 366 -16.48 -16.48 -23.15
N VAL A 367 -16.28 -16.17 -21.88
CA VAL A 367 -16.60 -14.86 -21.30
C VAL A 367 -15.49 -13.82 -21.54
N LYS A 368 -14.24 -14.27 -21.55
CA LYS A 368 -13.03 -13.42 -21.65
C LYS A 368 -13.03 -12.40 -22.82
N PRO A 369 -13.50 -12.73 -24.06
CA PRO A 369 -13.54 -11.78 -25.15
C PRO A 369 -14.44 -10.55 -24.90
N TYR A 370 -15.42 -10.65 -24.00
CA TYR A 370 -16.28 -9.54 -23.61
C TYR A 370 -15.62 -8.55 -22.66
N PHE A 371 -14.55 -8.97 -21.94
CA PHE A 371 -13.85 -8.18 -20.94
C PHE A 371 -12.49 -7.67 -21.43
N GLN A 372 -12.42 -7.27 -22.69
CA GLN A 372 -11.22 -6.62 -23.20
C GLN A 372 -11.02 -5.27 -22.50
N LEU A 373 -9.76 -4.93 -22.21
CA LEU A 373 -9.41 -3.75 -21.41
C LEU A 373 -10.06 -2.46 -21.92
N ASP A 374 -9.99 -2.20 -23.22
CA ASP A 374 -10.55 -0.98 -23.81
C ASP A 374 -12.09 -0.92 -23.67
N ASN A 375 -12.77 -2.05 -23.84
CA ASN A 375 -14.22 -2.14 -23.62
C ASN A 375 -14.57 -1.92 -22.15
N MET A 376 -13.77 -2.44 -21.23
CA MET A 376 -13.98 -2.25 -19.79
C MET A 376 -13.74 -0.81 -19.35
N VAL A 377 -12.71 -0.14 -19.89
CA VAL A 377 -12.46 1.28 -19.65
C VAL A 377 -13.64 2.13 -20.17
N ALA A 378 -14.11 1.85 -21.39
CA ALA A 378 -15.28 2.54 -21.96
C ALA A 378 -16.56 2.31 -21.12
N ALA A 379 -16.79 1.06 -20.67
CA ALA A 379 -17.93 0.73 -19.81
C ALA A 379 -17.85 1.42 -18.43
N MET A 380 -16.65 1.53 -17.85
CA MET A 380 -16.43 2.25 -16.59
C MET A 380 -16.80 3.74 -16.75
N PHE A 381 -16.36 4.38 -17.83
CA PHE A 381 -16.69 5.78 -18.12
C PHE A 381 -18.18 5.98 -18.41
N ASP A 382 -18.82 5.08 -19.15
CA ASP A 382 -20.27 5.11 -19.37
C ASP A 382 -21.06 5.01 -18.05
N ALA A 383 -20.66 4.06 -17.19
CA ALA A 383 -21.29 3.90 -15.88
C ALA A 383 -21.10 5.14 -14.99
N ALA A 384 -19.89 5.70 -14.93
CA ALA A 384 -19.63 6.92 -14.18
C ALA A 384 -20.38 8.13 -14.76
N GLY A 385 -20.48 8.20 -16.09
CA GLY A 385 -21.28 9.22 -16.77
C GLY A 385 -22.76 9.16 -16.38
N LYS A 386 -23.35 7.97 -16.39
CA LYS A 386 -24.77 7.74 -16.03
C LYS A 386 -25.04 7.99 -14.55
N LEU A 387 -24.12 7.61 -13.66
CA LEU A 387 -24.31 7.73 -12.21
C LEU A 387 -24.00 9.14 -11.67
N TYR A 388 -23.00 9.81 -12.23
CA TYR A 388 -22.45 11.04 -11.63
C TYR A 388 -22.47 12.25 -12.57
N GLY A 389 -22.98 12.10 -13.79
CA GLY A 389 -23.01 13.20 -14.80
C GLY A 389 -21.61 13.59 -15.28
N MET A 390 -20.66 12.65 -15.27
CA MET A 390 -19.28 12.91 -15.70
C MET A 390 -19.08 12.61 -17.17
N SER A 391 -18.17 13.35 -17.81
CA SER A 391 -17.65 13.03 -19.14
C SER A 391 -16.13 12.89 -19.09
N PHE A 392 -15.59 12.02 -19.91
CA PHE A 392 -14.17 11.68 -19.96
C PHE A 392 -13.65 11.89 -21.39
N THR A 393 -12.58 12.65 -21.52
CA THR A 393 -11.92 12.90 -22.80
C THR A 393 -10.45 12.50 -22.68
N GLU A 394 -10.01 11.57 -23.51
CA GLU A 394 -8.61 11.18 -23.50
C GLU A 394 -7.71 12.33 -23.95
N ASN A 395 -6.70 12.62 -23.15
CA ASN A 395 -5.67 13.64 -23.41
C ASN A 395 -4.25 13.07 -23.24
N THR A 396 -4.06 11.76 -23.46
CA THR A 396 -2.78 11.08 -23.39
C THR A 396 -1.70 11.81 -24.19
N GLY A 397 -0.53 12.01 -23.59
CA GLY A 397 0.60 12.75 -24.19
C GLY A 397 0.55 14.26 -24.01
N THR A 398 -0.48 14.83 -23.38
CA THR A 398 -0.54 16.28 -23.11
C THR A 398 0.09 16.68 -21.77
N VAL A 399 0.26 15.72 -20.87
CA VAL A 399 0.91 15.91 -19.56
C VAL A 399 1.98 14.83 -19.35
N PRO A 400 3.03 15.11 -18.55
CA PRO A 400 4.03 14.11 -18.21
C PRO A 400 3.40 12.96 -17.42
N VAL A 401 3.87 11.73 -17.68
CA VAL A 401 3.42 10.49 -17.03
C VAL A 401 4.60 9.69 -16.53
N PHE A 402 4.41 8.86 -15.50
CA PHE A 402 5.46 8.06 -14.90
C PHE A 402 5.89 6.83 -15.72
N GLU A 403 5.06 6.40 -16.68
CA GLU A 403 5.29 5.26 -17.57
C GLU A 403 4.66 5.59 -18.94
N PRO A 404 5.37 5.42 -20.07
CA PRO A 404 4.86 5.81 -21.40
C PRO A 404 3.52 5.18 -21.82
N LYS A 405 3.13 4.06 -21.20
CA LYS A 405 1.84 3.38 -21.47
C LYS A 405 0.67 3.92 -20.67
N VAL A 406 0.90 4.86 -19.76
CA VAL A 406 -0.18 5.48 -18.96
C VAL A 406 -1.03 6.34 -19.87
N ARG A 407 -2.34 6.10 -19.84
CA ARG A 407 -3.34 6.91 -20.50
C ARG A 407 -3.87 7.95 -19.52
N THR A 408 -4.07 9.17 -19.99
CA THR A 408 -4.63 10.26 -19.20
C THR A 408 -5.95 10.73 -19.77
N PHE A 409 -6.87 11.12 -18.88
CA PHE A 409 -8.20 11.55 -19.26
C PHE A 409 -8.59 12.80 -18.49
N GLU A 410 -9.10 13.79 -19.21
CA GLU A 410 -9.72 14.96 -18.60
C GLU A 410 -11.15 14.61 -18.18
N VAL A 411 -11.50 14.91 -16.92
CA VAL A 411 -12.83 14.65 -16.37
C VAL A 411 -13.60 15.95 -16.24
N ARG A 412 -14.83 15.98 -16.77
CA ARG A 412 -15.73 17.12 -16.68
C ARG A 412 -17.06 16.74 -16.04
N ARG A 413 -17.65 17.67 -15.31
CA ARG A 413 -19.04 17.64 -14.83
C ARG A 413 -19.69 18.99 -15.13
N ASP A 414 -20.89 18.99 -15.72
CA ASP A 414 -21.61 20.21 -16.12
C ASP A 414 -20.74 21.16 -16.97
N GLY A 415 -19.91 20.59 -17.86
CA GLY A 415 -18.99 21.33 -18.72
C GLY A 415 -17.73 21.87 -18.03
N LYS A 416 -17.61 21.78 -16.72
CA LYS A 416 -16.44 22.22 -15.96
C LYS A 416 -15.44 21.09 -15.77
N VAL A 417 -14.15 21.38 -15.94
CA VAL A 417 -13.07 20.45 -15.60
C VAL A 417 -13.05 20.25 -14.08
N ILE A 418 -13.01 19.00 -13.65
CA ILE A 418 -12.95 18.60 -12.23
C ILE A 418 -11.79 17.66 -11.91
N GLY A 419 -11.04 17.21 -12.92
CA GLY A 419 -9.89 16.36 -12.77
C GLY A 419 -9.28 15.96 -14.12
#